data_ea2163618257375239dfbf5c89323c85
#
_entry.id   ea2163618257375239dfbf5c89323c85
#
_cell.length_a   1.000
_cell.length_b   1.000
_cell.length_c   1.000
_cell.angle_alpha   90.00
_cell.angle_beta   90.00
_cell.angle_gamma   90.00
#
_symmetry.space_group_name_H-M   'P 1'
#
loop_
_entity.id
_entity.type
_entity.pdbx_description
1 polymer ?
#
loop_
_entity_poly.entity_id
_entity_poly.type
_entity_poly.pdbx_seq_one_letter_code
_entity_poly.pdbx_strand_id
1 'polypeptide(L)'
;MNRIALFAVLIMTILLPLSPSALASDDEQKAVLITGASTGIGRAAAERLAAAGYFVYAGARKDADMAELNKIENIKAVRIDVTRQEQIDAAVKLIEKEGRGLWGLVNNAGVNVVAPLIEADESDFEFLFDVNVYGVFRVTKAFAPLIIESQGRIVNISSISGVLSGGGYGMYAASKHAVEAMTDALAGELEEFGVFVTAVNPGNFASEIGLTRCKRLLADKDADDWGLFEERRQKMLTNCR
;
A
#
# COMPACT_ATOMS: atom_id res chain seq x y z
N MET A 1 -22.55 86.74 -16.97
CA MET A 1 -23.50 85.67 -17.41
C MET A 1 -22.72 84.37 -17.40
N ASN A 2 -22.72 83.67 -16.26
CA ASN A 2 -21.93 82.43 -16.02
C ASN A 2 -22.85 81.23 -16.20
N ARG A 3 -22.51 80.36 -17.12
CA ARG A 3 -23.15 79.05 -17.27
C ARG A 3 -22.25 78.02 -16.62
N ILE A 4 -22.66 77.55 -15.46
CA ILE A 4 -22.02 76.37 -14.76
C ILE A 4 -22.68 75.12 -15.33
N ALA A 5 -21.89 74.31 -16.05
CA ALA A 5 -22.33 73.02 -16.54
C ALA A 5 -22.07 71.95 -15.41
N LEU A 6 -23.15 71.36 -14.95
CA LEU A 6 -23.12 70.28 -13.96
C LEU A 6 -22.85 68.96 -14.70
N PHE A 7 -21.65 68.33 -14.48
CA PHE A 7 -21.35 66.97 -14.92
C PHE A 7 -21.84 66.03 -13.88
N ALA A 8 -22.92 65.32 -14.13
CA ALA A 8 -23.35 64.18 -13.33
C ALA A 8 -22.57 62.94 -13.75
N VAL A 9 -21.65 62.49 -12.90
CA VAL A 9 -20.94 61.20 -13.08
C VAL A 9 -21.85 60.12 -12.53
N LEU A 10 -22.42 59.31 -13.44
CA LEU A 10 -23.20 58.11 -13.10
C LEU A 10 -22.22 56.95 -12.78
N ILE A 11 -21.97 56.73 -11.50
CA ILE A 11 -21.22 55.55 -11.06
C ILE A 11 -22.15 54.34 -11.11
N MET A 12 -22.04 53.58 -12.18
CA MET A 12 -22.72 52.29 -12.34
C MET A 12 -21.90 51.21 -11.58
N THR A 13 -22.28 50.95 -10.34
CA THR A 13 -21.73 49.82 -9.55
C THR A 13 -22.23 48.52 -10.17
N ILE A 14 -21.35 47.85 -10.92
CA ILE A 14 -21.57 46.48 -11.37
C ILE A 14 -21.44 45.58 -10.13
N LEU A 15 -22.56 45.19 -9.55
CA LEU A 15 -22.60 44.04 -8.61
C LEU A 15 -22.39 42.77 -9.44
N LEU A 16 -21.14 42.33 -9.57
CA LEU A 16 -20.84 40.97 -9.95
C LEU A 16 -21.30 40.06 -8.81
N PRO A 17 -22.17 39.07 -9.09
CA PRO A 17 -22.43 38.05 -8.06
C PRO A 17 -21.10 37.36 -7.77
N LEU A 18 -20.57 37.53 -6.55
CA LEU A 18 -19.58 36.63 -6.01
C LEU A 18 -20.26 35.24 -5.99
N SER A 19 -19.94 34.45 -6.99
CA SER A 19 -20.17 33.00 -6.85
C SER A 19 -19.45 32.57 -5.56
N PRO A 20 -20.14 31.95 -4.62
CA PRO A 20 -19.41 31.34 -3.51
C PRO A 20 -18.45 30.35 -4.15
N SER A 21 -17.16 30.68 -4.14
CA SER A 21 -16.13 29.68 -4.33
C SER A 21 -16.53 28.56 -3.37
N ALA A 22 -16.90 27.43 -3.92
CA ALA A 22 -17.06 26.22 -3.13
C ALA A 22 -15.71 26.01 -2.42
N LEU A 23 -15.65 26.48 -1.20
CA LEU A 23 -14.69 25.95 -0.23
C LEU A 23 -15.04 24.48 -0.22
N ALA A 24 -14.26 23.67 -0.96
CA ALA A 24 -14.29 22.24 -0.78
C ALA A 24 -14.22 22.04 0.73
N SER A 25 -15.29 21.54 1.30
CA SER A 25 -15.32 21.21 2.72
C SER A 25 -14.18 20.22 2.95
N ASP A 26 -13.22 20.61 3.78
CA ASP A 26 -12.11 19.77 4.26
C ASP A 26 -12.64 18.55 5.06
N ASP A 27 -13.93 18.30 4.97
CA ASP A 27 -14.74 17.38 5.77
C ASP A 27 -15.14 16.11 5.01
N GLU A 28 -14.65 15.92 3.77
CA GLU A 28 -14.91 14.69 3.04
C GLU A 28 -13.97 13.58 3.56
N GLN A 29 -14.57 12.50 4.09
CA GLN A 29 -13.85 11.38 4.66
C GLN A 29 -12.89 10.76 3.62
N LYS A 30 -11.59 10.97 3.79
CA LYS A 30 -10.54 10.45 2.88
C LYS A 30 -10.53 8.93 2.86
N ALA A 31 -10.51 8.35 1.67
CA ALA A 31 -10.45 6.91 1.50
C ALA A 31 -9.02 6.40 1.29
N VAL A 32 -8.68 5.26 1.90
CA VAL A 32 -7.37 4.62 1.82
C VAL A 32 -7.51 3.15 1.49
N LEU A 33 -6.78 2.66 0.49
CA LEU A 33 -6.67 1.23 0.19
C LEU A 33 -5.41 0.66 0.87
N ILE A 34 -5.56 -0.48 1.56
CA ILE A 34 -4.45 -1.21 2.16
C ILE A 34 -4.46 -2.64 1.64
N THR A 35 -3.40 -3.06 0.95
CA THR A 35 -3.28 -4.46 0.50
C THR A 35 -2.79 -5.36 1.64
N GLY A 36 -3.25 -6.63 1.66
CA GLY A 36 -2.87 -7.58 2.70
C GLY A 36 -3.31 -7.17 4.12
N ALA A 37 -4.52 -6.59 4.22
CA ALA A 37 -5.06 -6.06 5.46
C ALA A 37 -5.73 -7.10 6.38
N SER A 38 -5.62 -8.40 6.09
CA SER A 38 -6.26 -9.45 6.91
C SER A 38 -5.55 -9.68 8.25
N THR A 39 -4.24 -9.46 8.32
CA THR A 39 -3.42 -9.74 9.50
C THR A 39 -2.26 -8.77 9.66
N GLY A 40 -1.55 -8.84 10.77
CA GLY A 40 -0.28 -8.16 11.00
C GLY A 40 -0.33 -6.64 10.83
N ILE A 41 0.70 -6.08 10.19
CA ILE A 41 0.85 -4.62 10.00
C ILE A 41 -0.33 -4.04 9.21
N GLY A 42 -0.76 -4.71 8.14
CA GLY A 42 -1.87 -4.24 7.32
C GLY A 42 -3.19 -4.17 8.08
N ARG A 43 -3.47 -5.15 8.93
CA ARG A 43 -4.68 -5.17 9.78
C ARG A 43 -4.62 -4.04 10.82
N ALA A 44 -3.51 -3.90 11.53
CA ALA A 44 -3.33 -2.86 12.52
C ALA A 44 -3.43 -1.45 11.90
N ALA A 45 -2.85 -1.26 10.70
CA ALA A 45 -2.96 -0.01 9.96
C ALA A 45 -4.41 0.29 9.54
N ALA A 46 -5.14 -0.72 9.04
CA ALA A 46 -6.55 -0.57 8.66
C ALA A 46 -7.41 -0.13 9.85
N GLU A 47 -7.31 -0.82 10.97
CA GLU A 47 -8.04 -0.50 12.20
C GLU A 47 -7.68 0.90 12.74
N ARG A 48 -6.39 1.24 12.72
CA ARG A 48 -5.91 2.53 13.20
C ARG A 48 -6.40 3.69 12.33
N LEU A 49 -6.35 3.54 11.01
CA LEU A 49 -6.83 4.58 10.08
C LEU A 49 -8.35 4.73 10.15
N ALA A 50 -9.10 3.63 10.24
CA ALA A 50 -10.54 3.67 10.41
C ALA A 50 -10.94 4.39 11.71
N ALA A 51 -10.27 4.09 12.82
CA ALA A 51 -10.47 4.78 14.10
C ALA A 51 -10.06 6.27 14.06
N ALA A 52 -9.16 6.65 13.14
CA ALA A 52 -8.77 8.03 12.91
C ALA A 52 -9.68 8.79 11.93
N GLY A 53 -10.80 8.17 11.51
CA GLY A 53 -11.81 8.81 10.67
C GLY A 53 -11.62 8.61 9.16
N TYR A 54 -10.64 7.83 8.71
CA TYR A 54 -10.51 7.48 7.30
C TYR A 54 -11.49 6.37 6.92
N PHE A 55 -11.96 6.37 5.67
CA PHE A 55 -12.61 5.20 5.10
C PHE A 55 -11.56 4.24 4.54
N VAL A 56 -11.56 2.99 4.97
CA VAL A 56 -10.51 2.03 4.60
C VAL A 56 -11.05 0.92 3.72
N TYR A 57 -10.54 0.84 2.50
CA TYR A 57 -10.67 -0.35 1.67
C TYR A 57 -9.61 -1.36 2.09
N ALA A 58 -10.01 -2.40 2.79
CA ALA A 58 -9.12 -3.41 3.35
C ALA A 58 -8.97 -4.60 2.41
N GLY A 59 -7.86 -4.68 1.70
CA GLY A 59 -7.55 -5.74 0.75
C GLY A 59 -7.27 -7.07 1.42
N ALA A 60 -8.07 -8.09 1.12
CA ALA A 60 -7.91 -9.45 1.62
C ALA A 60 -8.24 -10.51 0.55
N ARG A 61 -7.78 -11.75 0.75
CA ARG A 61 -7.95 -12.84 -0.21
C ARG A 61 -9.04 -13.84 0.17
N LYS A 62 -9.29 -14.05 1.47
CA LYS A 62 -10.19 -15.08 2.00
C LYS A 62 -11.52 -14.47 2.42
N ASP A 63 -12.62 -15.16 2.15
CA ASP A 63 -13.97 -14.71 2.54
C ASP A 63 -14.10 -14.53 4.05
N ALA A 64 -13.53 -15.45 4.84
CA ALA A 64 -13.55 -15.35 6.31
C ALA A 64 -12.87 -14.07 6.81
N ASP A 65 -11.70 -13.72 6.26
CA ASP A 65 -10.98 -12.50 6.64
C ASP A 65 -11.77 -11.24 6.24
N MET A 66 -12.39 -11.27 5.06
CA MET A 66 -13.24 -10.17 4.58
C MET A 66 -14.46 -9.98 5.45
N ALA A 67 -15.10 -11.09 5.90
CA ALA A 67 -16.23 -11.01 6.81
C ALA A 67 -15.86 -10.37 8.16
N GLU A 68 -14.69 -10.69 8.70
CA GLU A 68 -14.21 -10.06 9.94
C GLU A 68 -13.85 -8.57 9.76
N LEU A 69 -13.23 -8.22 8.63
CA LEU A 69 -12.91 -6.82 8.31
C LEU A 69 -14.17 -5.96 8.20
N ASN A 70 -15.21 -6.47 7.55
CA ASN A 70 -16.47 -5.77 7.34
C ASN A 70 -17.29 -5.53 8.64
N LYS A 71 -16.91 -6.13 9.77
CA LYS A 71 -17.53 -5.84 11.07
C LYS A 71 -17.02 -4.54 11.71
N ILE A 72 -15.94 -3.98 11.18
CA ILE A 72 -15.28 -2.81 11.74
C ILE A 72 -15.84 -1.57 11.05
N GLU A 73 -16.25 -0.59 11.83
CA GLU A 73 -16.73 0.69 11.33
C GLU A 73 -15.67 1.37 10.46
N ASN A 74 -16.09 2.03 9.39
CA ASN A 74 -15.22 2.67 8.39
C ASN A 74 -14.27 1.73 7.64
N ILE A 75 -14.47 0.42 7.73
CA ILE A 75 -13.72 -0.56 6.92
C ILE A 75 -14.66 -1.28 5.96
N LYS A 76 -14.26 -1.33 4.70
CA LYS A 76 -14.85 -2.17 3.68
C LYS A 76 -13.81 -3.13 3.14
N ALA A 77 -14.05 -4.41 3.29
CA ALA A 77 -13.17 -5.43 2.73
C ALA A 77 -13.31 -5.50 1.21
N VAL A 78 -12.18 -5.57 0.53
CA VAL A 78 -12.09 -5.70 -0.93
C VAL A 78 -11.25 -6.93 -1.27
N ARG A 79 -11.74 -7.75 -2.20
CA ARG A 79 -10.97 -8.91 -2.65
C ARG A 79 -9.82 -8.48 -3.53
N ILE A 80 -8.59 -8.64 -3.03
CA ILE A 80 -7.37 -8.37 -3.79
C ILE A 80 -6.31 -9.43 -3.46
N ASP A 81 -5.92 -10.17 -4.48
CA ASP A 81 -4.64 -10.86 -4.55
C ASP A 81 -3.74 -10.07 -5.48
N VAL A 82 -2.61 -9.57 -4.99
CA VAL A 82 -1.70 -8.70 -5.76
C VAL A 82 -1.00 -9.42 -6.92
N THR A 83 -1.12 -10.75 -6.98
CA THR A 83 -0.64 -11.59 -8.10
C THR A 83 -1.69 -11.77 -9.19
N ARG A 84 -2.93 -11.27 -8.99
CA ARG A 84 -4.08 -11.47 -9.87
C ARG A 84 -4.57 -10.14 -10.43
N GLN A 85 -4.20 -9.81 -11.66
CA GLN A 85 -4.57 -8.54 -12.29
C GLN A 85 -6.09 -8.35 -12.36
N GLU A 86 -6.85 -9.40 -12.62
CA GLU A 86 -8.30 -9.35 -12.69
C GLU A 86 -8.97 -8.91 -11.38
N GLN A 87 -8.38 -9.27 -10.22
CA GLN A 87 -8.87 -8.84 -8.91
C GLN A 87 -8.50 -7.39 -8.62
N ILE A 88 -7.31 -6.96 -9.05
CA ILE A 88 -6.88 -5.57 -8.93
C ILE A 88 -7.81 -4.67 -9.76
N ASP A 89 -8.09 -5.04 -11.02
CA ASP A 89 -8.97 -4.27 -11.90
C ASP A 89 -10.43 -4.23 -11.38
N ALA A 90 -10.90 -5.33 -10.80
CA ALA A 90 -12.21 -5.37 -10.16
C ALA A 90 -12.30 -4.44 -8.93
N ALA A 91 -11.20 -4.34 -8.15
CA ALA A 91 -11.12 -3.45 -7.01
C ALA A 91 -11.08 -1.97 -7.44
N VAL A 92 -10.38 -1.62 -8.51
CA VAL A 92 -10.41 -0.27 -9.11
C VAL A 92 -11.85 0.11 -9.46
N LYS A 93 -12.53 -0.71 -10.26
CA LYS A 93 -13.93 -0.48 -10.67
C LYS A 93 -14.89 -0.34 -9.49
N LEU A 94 -14.67 -1.11 -8.42
CA LEU A 94 -15.48 -1.02 -7.21
C LEU A 94 -15.30 0.33 -6.53
N ILE A 95 -14.05 0.79 -6.36
CA ILE A 95 -13.74 2.08 -5.70
C ILE A 95 -14.24 3.26 -6.54
N GLU A 96 -14.05 3.22 -7.86
CA GLU A 96 -14.60 4.21 -8.79
C GLU A 96 -16.12 4.30 -8.67
N LYS A 97 -16.81 3.17 -8.68
CA LYS A 97 -18.28 3.10 -8.58
C LYS A 97 -18.81 3.68 -7.27
N GLU A 98 -18.05 3.57 -6.18
CA GLU A 98 -18.43 4.14 -4.89
C GLU A 98 -18.27 5.66 -4.81
N GLY A 99 -17.50 6.26 -5.71
CA GLY A 99 -17.40 7.70 -5.88
C GLY A 99 -16.75 8.46 -4.72
N ARG A 100 -16.03 7.76 -3.80
CA ARG A 100 -15.30 8.39 -2.69
C ARG A 100 -13.93 8.90 -3.08
N GLY A 101 -13.47 8.59 -4.31
CA GLY A 101 -12.07 8.76 -4.68
C GLY A 101 -11.14 7.81 -3.90
N LEU A 102 -9.84 7.99 -4.06
CA LEU A 102 -8.82 7.25 -3.32
C LEU A 102 -7.66 8.18 -2.97
N TRP A 103 -7.61 8.63 -1.72
CA TRP A 103 -6.58 9.54 -1.25
C TRP A 103 -5.29 8.83 -0.84
N GLY A 104 -5.36 7.57 -0.42
CA GLY A 104 -4.19 6.83 0.04
C GLY A 104 -4.11 5.41 -0.48
N LEU A 105 -2.91 4.97 -0.82
CA LEU A 105 -2.59 3.60 -1.15
C LEU A 105 -1.47 3.10 -0.25
N VAL A 106 -1.71 2.00 0.47
CA VAL A 106 -0.71 1.30 1.27
C VAL A 106 -0.44 -0.06 0.65
N ASN A 107 0.69 -0.20 -0.03
CA ASN A 107 1.19 -1.48 -0.52
C ASN A 107 1.84 -2.24 0.63
N ASN A 108 1.03 -3.05 1.33
CA ASN A 108 1.48 -3.80 2.49
C ASN A 108 1.54 -5.32 2.23
N ALA A 109 0.80 -5.85 1.26
CA ALA A 109 0.87 -7.27 0.94
C ALA A 109 2.31 -7.72 0.67
N GLY A 110 2.74 -8.78 1.34
CA GLY A 110 4.10 -9.29 1.22
C GLY A 110 4.26 -10.65 1.87
N VAL A 111 5.28 -11.36 1.41
CA VAL A 111 5.67 -12.68 1.89
C VAL A 111 7.16 -12.70 2.22
N ASN A 112 7.58 -13.66 3.02
CA ASN A 112 8.98 -13.88 3.33
C ASN A 112 9.33 -15.36 3.10
N VAL A 113 10.36 -15.57 2.30
CA VAL A 113 10.99 -16.88 2.07
C VAL A 113 12.45 -16.76 2.46
N VAL A 114 12.94 -17.72 3.20
CA VAL A 114 14.29 -17.71 3.75
C VAL A 114 15.00 -18.99 3.33
N ALA A 115 16.07 -18.81 2.57
CA ALA A 115 16.99 -19.89 2.19
C ALA A 115 18.37 -19.29 1.86
N PRO A 116 19.47 -20.06 1.97
CA PRO A 116 20.74 -19.67 1.36
C PRO A 116 20.56 -19.50 -0.15
N LEU A 117 21.11 -18.45 -0.74
CA LEU A 117 20.87 -18.15 -2.17
C LEU A 117 21.27 -19.27 -3.12
N ILE A 118 22.32 -20.00 -2.78
CA ILE A 118 22.83 -21.08 -3.64
C ILE A 118 22.09 -22.41 -3.45
N GLU A 119 21.19 -22.50 -2.47
CA GLU A 119 20.34 -23.66 -2.18
C GLU A 119 18.85 -23.31 -2.38
N ALA A 120 18.55 -22.08 -2.79
CA ALA A 120 17.18 -21.63 -2.95
C ALA A 120 16.58 -22.10 -4.28
N ASP A 121 15.35 -22.56 -4.22
CA ASP A 121 14.60 -22.87 -5.44
C ASP A 121 14.24 -21.62 -6.21
N GLU A 122 14.39 -21.65 -7.52
CA GLU A 122 14.00 -20.56 -8.41
C GLU A 122 12.52 -20.22 -8.28
N SER A 123 11.66 -21.21 -8.10
CA SER A 123 10.22 -21.02 -7.88
C SER A 123 9.90 -20.23 -6.60
N ASP A 124 10.71 -20.35 -5.58
CA ASP A 124 10.58 -19.56 -4.35
C ASP A 124 10.99 -18.11 -4.57
N PHE A 125 12.02 -17.90 -5.37
CA PHE A 125 12.47 -16.57 -5.77
C PHE A 125 11.38 -15.88 -6.63
N GLU A 126 10.85 -16.57 -7.63
CA GLU A 126 9.77 -16.10 -8.50
C GLU A 126 8.52 -15.75 -7.68
N PHE A 127 8.06 -16.66 -6.82
CA PHE A 127 6.90 -16.43 -5.95
C PHE A 127 7.08 -15.19 -5.06
N LEU A 128 8.26 -15.04 -4.47
CA LEU A 128 8.55 -13.92 -3.58
C LEU A 128 8.55 -12.59 -4.35
N PHE A 129 9.15 -12.57 -5.55
CA PHE A 129 9.15 -11.39 -6.41
C PHE A 129 7.78 -11.08 -6.97
N ASP A 130 6.99 -12.09 -7.35
CA ASP A 130 5.63 -11.90 -7.86
C ASP A 130 4.74 -11.18 -6.85
N VAL A 131 4.85 -11.53 -5.56
CA VAL A 131 4.09 -10.86 -4.50
C VAL A 131 4.73 -9.52 -4.11
N ASN A 132 6.02 -9.51 -3.74
CA ASN A 132 6.65 -8.36 -3.08
C ASN A 132 7.03 -7.24 -4.04
N VAL A 133 7.31 -7.53 -5.31
CA VAL A 133 7.79 -6.57 -6.31
C VAL A 133 6.72 -6.32 -7.37
N TYR A 134 6.36 -7.34 -8.14
CA TYR A 134 5.35 -7.20 -9.18
C TYR A 134 3.97 -6.85 -8.61
N GLY A 135 3.63 -7.37 -7.41
CA GLY A 135 2.39 -7.01 -6.73
C GLY A 135 2.32 -5.52 -6.41
N VAL A 136 3.38 -4.93 -5.85
CA VAL A 136 3.49 -3.49 -5.61
C VAL A 136 3.37 -2.70 -6.92
N PHE A 137 4.08 -3.12 -7.96
CA PHE A 137 4.02 -2.48 -9.27
C PHE A 137 2.61 -2.52 -9.88
N ARG A 138 1.97 -3.70 -9.93
CA ARG A 138 0.62 -3.87 -10.51
C ARG A 138 -0.42 -3.02 -9.79
N VAL A 139 -0.42 -3.07 -8.46
CA VAL A 139 -1.38 -2.31 -7.64
C VAL A 139 -1.14 -0.80 -7.80
N THR A 140 0.10 -0.35 -7.66
CA THR A 140 0.43 1.07 -7.84
C THR A 140 0.00 1.58 -9.21
N LYS A 141 0.35 0.86 -10.28
CA LYS A 141 -0.01 1.23 -11.65
C LYS A 141 -1.53 1.32 -11.85
N ALA A 142 -2.28 0.37 -11.28
CA ALA A 142 -3.74 0.33 -11.45
C ALA A 142 -4.46 1.46 -10.69
N PHE A 143 -3.99 1.81 -9.50
CA PHE A 143 -4.61 2.83 -8.65
C PHE A 143 -4.00 4.23 -8.80
N ALA A 144 -2.88 4.38 -9.52
CA ALA A 144 -2.23 5.68 -9.73
C ALA A 144 -3.18 6.78 -10.25
N PRO A 145 -4.09 6.53 -11.22
CA PRO A 145 -5.00 7.57 -11.69
C PRO A 145 -5.86 8.17 -10.57
N LEU A 146 -6.43 7.32 -9.69
CA LEU A 146 -7.25 7.78 -8.57
C LEU A 146 -6.44 8.54 -7.51
N ILE A 147 -5.19 8.11 -7.28
CA ILE A 147 -4.27 8.79 -6.34
C ILE A 147 -3.83 10.14 -6.89
N ILE A 148 -3.58 10.25 -8.20
CA ILE A 148 -3.23 11.50 -8.88
C ILE A 148 -4.41 12.48 -8.82
N GLU A 149 -5.63 12.02 -9.13
CA GLU A 149 -6.84 12.83 -9.07
C GLU A 149 -7.05 13.46 -7.68
N SER A 150 -6.76 12.72 -6.62
CA SER A 150 -6.89 13.19 -5.23
C SER A 150 -5.66 13.90 -4.67
N GLN A 151 -4.57 14.04 -5.45
CA GLN A 151 -3.26 14.52 -4.99
C GLN A 151 -2.83 13.80 -3.69
N GLY A 152 -2.96 12.48 -3.72
CA GLY A 152 -2.94 11.62 -2.55
C GLY A 152 -1.56 11.16 -2.10
N ARG A 153 -1.51 9.98 -1.49
CA ARG A 153 -0.30 9.42 -0.88
C ARG A 153 -0.14 7.95 -1.23
N ILE A 154 1.09 7.52 -1.50
CA ILE A 154 1.45 6.11 -1.65
C ILE A 154 2.47 5.75 -0.58
N VAL A 155 2.19 4.69 0.16
CA VAL A 155 3.09 4.14 1.18
C VAL A 155 3.40 2.70 0.82
N ASN A 156 4.69 2.41 0.63
CA ASN A 156 5.16 1.06 0.38
C ASN A 156 5.74 0.47 1.68
N ILE A 157 5.19 -0.65 2.14
CA ILE A 157 5.75 -1.35 3.29
C ILE A 157 6.94 -2.19 2.82
N SER A 158 8.11 -1.62 3.02
CA SER A 158 9.39 -2.24 2.77
C SER A 158 9.87 -3.08 3.98
N SER A 159 11.09 -2.94 4.39
CA SER A 159 11.70 -3.61 5.55
C SER A 159 13.07 -2.98 5.84
N ILE A 160 13.60 -3.17 7.05
CA ILE A 160 15.05 -2.99 7.29
C ILE A 160 15.88 -3.80 6.30
N SER A 161 15.34 -4.92 5.79
CA SER A 161 15.97 -5.72 4.73
C SER A 161 15.94 -5.05 3.35
N GLY A 162 15.27 -3.90 3.18
CA GLY A 162 15.37 -3.05 2.01
C GLY A 162 16.63 -2.20 1.98
N VAL A 163 17.32 -2.09 3.11
CA VAL A 163 18.56 -1.31 3.26
C VAL A 163 19.74 -2.21 3.68
N LEU A 164 19.46 -3.27 4.46
CA LEU A 164 20.46 -4.21 4.97
C LEU A 164 20.17 -5.60 4.44
N SER A 165 21.22 -6.41 4.22
CA SER A 165 21.07 -7.80 3.83
C SER A 165 21.87 -8.71 4.74
N GLY A 166 21.35 -9.90 4.99
CA GLY A 166 22.00 -10.93 5.82
C GLY A 166 21.89 -12.33 5.22
N GLY A 167 22.78 -13.22 5.62
CA GLY A 167 22.77 -14.59 5.12
C GLY A 167 21.43 -15.30 5.39
N GLY A 168 20.91 -16.00 4.39
CA GLY A 168 19.59 -16.65 4.41
C GLY A 168 18.41 -15.73 4.04
N TYR A 169 18.60 -14.41 4.04
CA TYR A 169 17.57 -13.43 3.68
C TYR A 169 17.77 -12.81 2.29
N GLY A 170 18.69 -13.34 1.49
CA GLY A 170 19.11 -12.71 0.24
C GLY A 170 17.97 -12.43 -0.73
N MET A 171 17.10 -13.41 -0.98
CA MET A 171 15.92 -13.23 -1.85
C MET A 171 14.97 -12.17 -1.32
N TYR A 172 14.65 -12.24 -0.02
CA TYR A 172 13.76 -11.27 0.61
C TYR A 172 14.36 -9.86 0.59
N ALA A 173 15.63 -9.73 0.95
CA ALA A 173 16.33 -8.44 0.90
C ALA A 173 16.35 -7.88 -0.52
N ALA A 174 16.65 -8.68 -1.53
CA ALA A 174 16.61 -8.25 -2.93
C ALA A 174 15.23 -7.71 -3.33
N SER A 175 14.14 -8.40 -2.93
CA SER A 175 12.78 -7.92 -3.20
C SER A 175 12.48 -6.59 -2.51
N LYS A 176 12.97 -6.39 -1.27
CA LYS A 176 12.73 -5.15 -0.53
C LYS A 176 13.61 -4.00 -1.02
N HIS A 177 14.84 -4.25 -1.45
CA HIS A 177 15.66 -3.26 -2.17
C HIS A 177 14.99 -2.81 -3.48
N ALA A 178 14.36 -3.73 -4.22
CA ALA A 178 13.59 -3.38 -5.41
C ALA A 178 12.41 -2.46 -5.06
N VAL A 179 11.72 -2.68 -3.93
CA VAL A 179 10.65 -1.80 -3.46
C VAL A 179 11.18 -0.40 -3.09
N GLU A 180 12.35 -0.30 -2.45
CA GLU A 180 12.98 1.00 -2.18
C GLU A 180 13.25 1.76 -3.49
N ALA A 181 13.91 1.11 -4.46
CA ALA A 181 14.22 1.72 -5.74
C ALA A 181 12.95 2.18 -6.50
N MET A 182 11.88 1.37 -6.48
CA MET A 182 10.59 1.76 -7.05
C MET A 182 9.96 2.94 -6.29
N THR A 183 10.12 2.98 -4.98
CA THR A 183 9.58 4.07 -4.15
C THR A 183 10.26 5.39 -4.49
N ASP A 184 11.58 5.39 -4.59
CA ASP A 184 12.37 6.58 -4.96
C ASP A 184 12.02 7.08 -6.36
N ALA A 185 11.91 6.16 -7.34
CA ALA A 185 11.51 6.52 -8.69
C ALA A 185 10.10 7.13 -8.73
N LEU A 186 9.12 6.46 -8.10
CA LEU A 186 7.74 6.95 -8.03
C LEU A 186 7.63 8.29 -7.29
N ALA A 187 8.45 8.54 -6.27
CA ALA A 187 8.46 9.81 -5.57
C ALA A 187 8.83 10.97 -6.51
N GLY A 188 9.86 10.79 -7.35
CA GLY A 188 10.24 11.78 -8.35
C GLY A 188 9.23 11.91 -9.50
N GLU A 189 8.71 10.78 -10.00
CA GLU A 189 7.77 10.76 -11.13
C GLU A 189 6.40 11.38 -10.79
N LEU A 190 5.94 11.23 -9.55
CA LEU A 190 4.61 11.67 -9.13
C LEU A 190 4.58 13.00 -8.38
N GLU A 191 5.75 13.61 -8.13
CA GLU A 191 5.87 14.91 -7.46
C GLU A 191 5.12 16.00 -8.23
N GLU A 192 5.25 16.03 -9.57
CA GLU A 192 4.58 17.03 -10.42
C GLU A 192 3.04 16.94 -10.35
N PHE A 193 2.49 15.78 -9.97
CA PHE A 193 1.05 15.56 -9.75
C PHE A 193 0.60 15.84 -8.31
N GLY A 194 1.48 16.31 -7.44
CA GLY A 194 1.18 16.55 -6.03
C GLY A 194 1.01 15.29 -5.19
N VAL A 195 1.44 14.13 -5.68
CA VAL A 195 1.40 12.84 -4.98
C VAL A 195 2.67 12.63 -4.17
N PHE A 196 2.53 12.33 -2.90
CA PHE A 196 3.64 12.00 -2.03
C PHE A 196 3.84 10.48 -1.93
N VAL A 197 5.04 9.99 -2.22
CA VAL A 197 5.38 8.56 -2.15
C VAL A 197 6.48 8.33 -1.13
N THR A 198 6.34 7.29 -0.29
CA THR A 198 7.34 6.94 0.73
C THR A 198 7.38 5.45 1.02
N ALA A 199 8.52 4.98 1.55
CA ALA A 199 8.64 3.65 2.14
C ALA A 199 8.58 3.71 3.66
N VAL A 200 8.08 2.64 4.25
CA VAL A 200 8.19 2.36 5.69
C VAL A 200 9.00 1.08 5.85
N ASN A 201 10.04 1.12 6.70
CA ASN A 201 11.01 0.04 6.87
C ASN A 201 10.87 -0.63 8.25
N PRO A 202 9.85 -1.49 8.45
CA PRO A 202 9.69 -2.17 9.73
C PRO A 202 10.90 -3.05 10.05
N GLY A 203 11.26 -3.06 11.34
CA GLY A 203 12.21 -4.01 11.88
C GLY A 203 11.55 -5.35 12.23
N ASN A 204 12.14 -6.05 13.18
CA ASN A 204 11.58 -7.32 13.69
C ASN A 204 10.44 -7.02 14.67
N PHE A 205 9.23 -6.98 14.15
CA PHE A 205 8.01 -6.92 14.96
C PHE A 205 7.35 -8.30 15.00
N ALA A 206 6.66 -8.59 16.09
CA ALA A 206 5.78 -9.74 16.18
C ALA A 206 4.66 -9.60 15.14
N SER A 207 4.73 -10.37 14.06
CA SER A 207 3.77 -10.31 12.96
C SER A 207 3.58 -11.70 12.34
N GLU A 208 2.45 -11.89 11.66
CA GLU A 208 2.11 -13.13 10.96
C GLU A 208 3.14 -13.53 9.88
N ILE A 209 3.94 -12.59 9.37
CA ILE A 209 4.97 -12.90 8.38
C ILE A 209 6.06 -13.80 8.97
N GLY A 210 6.42 -13.59 10.24
CA GLY A 210 7.35 -14.47 10.97
C GLY A 210 6.75 -15.85 11.21
N LEU A 211 5.49 -15.92 11.64
CA LEU A 211 4.77 -17.18 11.84
C LEU A 211 4.57 -17.95 10.53
N THR A 212 4.24 -17.27 9.46
CA THR A 212 4.09 -17.89 8.12
C THR A 212 5.41 -18.45 7.61
N ARG A 213 6.50 -17.72 7.81
CA ARG A 213 7.86 -18.23 7.54
C ARG A 213 8.16 -19.51 8.31
N CYS A 214 7.90 -19.52 9.61
CA CYS A 214 8.13 -20.71 10.45
C CYS A 214 7.25 -21.88 10.03
N LYS A 215 5.96 -21.64 9.73
CA LYS A 215 5.06 -22.68 9.20
C LYS A 215 5.59 -23.27 7.90
N ARG A 216 6.11 -22.45 6.99
CA ARG A 216 6.68 -22.90 5.72
C ARG A 216 7.94 -23.74 5.96
N LEU A 217 8.89 -23.26 6.77
CA LEU A 217 10.09 -24.01 7.14
C LEU A 217 9.80 -25.36 7.83
N LEU A 218 8.72 -25.45 8.62
CA LEU A 218 8.32 -26.68 9.31
C LEU A 218 7.52 -27.64 8.42
N ALA A 219 6.81 -27.12 7.42
CA ALA A 219 5.99 -27.91 6.48
C ALA A 219 6.82 -28.53 5.36
N ASP A 220 7.96 -27.96 5.06
CA ASP A 220 8.87 -28.37 4.00
C ASP A 220 9.73 -29.54 4.50
N LYS A 221 9.12 -30.74 4.53
CA LYS A 221 9.78 -31.98 4.98
C LYS A 221 10.72 -32.54 3.92
N ASP A 222 10.52 -32.17 2.66
CA ASP A 222 11.28 -32.68 1.51
C ASP A 222 12.45 -31.75 1.15
N ALA A 223 12.45 -30.50 1.60
CA ALA A 223 13.62 -29.62 1.61
C ALA A 223 14.53 -29.93 2.80
N ASP A 224 14.74 -31.20 3.05
CA ASP A 224 15.33 -31.69 4.32
C ASP A 224 16.81 -31.37 4.44
N ASP A 225 17.46 -30.87 3.43
CA ASP A 225 18.88 -30.58 3.47
C ASP A 225 19.22 -29.26 2.79
N TRP A 226 19.60 -28.27 3.59
CA TRP A 226 20.24 -27.07 3.06
C TRP A 226 21.72 -27.32 2.72
N GLY A 227 22.08 -28.57 2.44
CA GLY A 227 23.43 -28.94 2.04
C GLY A 227 24.47 -28.35 2.98
N LEU A 228 25.30 -27.46 2.47
CA LEU A 228 26.38 -26.80 3.24
C LEU A 228 25.85 -25.92 4.39
N PHE A 229 24.54 -25.61 4.45
CA PHE A 229 23.95 -24.70 5.42
C PHE A 229 22.98 -25.36 6.41
N GLU A 230 22.98 -26.68 6.52
CA GLU A 230 22.04 -27.41 7.38
C GLU A 230 22.12 -26.98 8.85
N GLU A 231 23.29 -26.69 9.39
CA GLU A 231 23.43 -26.18 10.77
C GLU A 231 22.67 -24.85 10.95
N ARG A 232 22.68 -23.97 9.95
CA ARG A 232 21.92 -22.72 9.97
C ARG A 232 20.42 -22.96 9.91
N ARG A 233 19.97 -23.93 9.09
CA ARG A 233 18.57 -24.35 9.02
C ARG A 233 18.09 -24.84 10.38
N GLN A 234 18.84 -25.69 11.04
CA GLN A 234 18.50 -26.20 12.37
C GLN A 234 18.38 -25.10 13.43
N LYS A 235 19.26 -24.09 13.42
CA LYS A 235 19.13 -22.91 14.28
C LYS A 235 17.83 -22.13 14.00
N MET A 236 17.44 -21.97 12.74
CA MET A 236 16.20 -21.29 12.37
C MET A 236 14.98 -22.08 12.80
N LEU A 237 14.97 -23.41 12.61
CA LEU A 237 13.90 -24.30 13.06
C LEU A 237 13.74 -24.29 14.59
N THR A 238 14.82 -24.20 15.32
CA THR A 238 14.81 -24.11 16.80
C THR A 238 14.11 -22.81 17.24
N ASN A 239 14.34 -21.72 16.54
CA ASN A 239 13.68 -20.43 16.81
C ASN A 239 12.20 -20.38 16.38
N CYS A 240 11.72 -21.39 15.64
CA CYS A 240 10.33 -21.53 15.19
C CYS A 240 9.50 -22.47 16.07
N ARG A 241 10.08 -23.14 17.01
CA ARG A 241 9.44 -24.03 18.00
C ARG A 241 9.21 -23.31 19.31
#